data_026090ff33c4702f1a66b068845d5362
#
_entry.id   026090ff33c4702f1a66b068845d5362
#
_cell.length_a   1.000
_cell.length_b   1.000
_cell.length_c   1.000
_cell.angle_alpha   90.00
_cell.angle_beta   90.00
_cell.angle_gamma   90.00
#
_symmetry.space_group_name_H-M   'P 1'
#
loop_
_entity.id
_entity.type
_entity.pdbx_description
1 polymer ?
#
loop_
_entity_poly.entity_id
_entity_poly.type
_entity_poly.pdbx_seq_one_letter_code
_entity_poly.pdbx_strand_id
1 'polypeptide(L)'
;MISTQSNTHTGLATKNKRTNVRRILKIVSPSENIVPITVNIPPPEPYKSSVTPQPVKEKRETTDYCDPTLFSQKKIIRSITVPFHKIARSTNIAEVLKFEMSVMLEGKCSIEGYICPGSIIIIQHSCGRLNGGNVIFDVTMSCLICLPNEQEKISCVVKTITQAGIRAVAKGLKPGSISPIEVFLSRDMNMNVKHITEYFMRVKESDTIVVEIIGRRFVLNDTHVTIIGILSNK
;
A
#
# COMPACT_ATOMS: atom_id res chain seq x y z
N MET A 1 -56.31 -21.38 31.41
CA MET A 1 -57.37 -21.55 30.42
C MET A 1 -56.77 -21.41 29.04
N ILE A 2 -56.67 -22.55 28.34
CA ILE A 2 -57.06 -22.76 26.92
C ILE A 2 -56.08 -22.12 25.92
N SER A 3 -55.50 -22.73 24.91
CA SER A 3 -55.53 -24.09 24.31
C SER A 3 -54.39 -24.25 23.35
N THR A 4 -53.81 -25.41 23.35
CA THR A 4 -53.02 -26.05 22.29
C THR A 4 -53.73 -26.12 20.97
N GLN A 5 -53.06 -25.86 19.86
CA GLN A 5 -53.32 -26.55 18.59
C GLN A 5 -52.02 -26.88 17.84
N SER A 6 -51.82 -28.13 17.73
CA SER A 6 -50.87 -28.87 16.87
C SER A 6 -51.42 -28.87 15.42
N ASN A 7 -50.57 -28.64 14.44
CA ASN A 7 -50.83 -29.05 13.05
C ASN A 7 -49.58 -29.76 12.47
N THR A 8 -49.75 -31.06 12.39
CA THR A 8 -48.97 -32.01 11.59
C THR A 8 -49.30 -31.83 10.11
N HIS A 9 -48.30 -31.65 9.26
CA HIS A 9 -48.41 -31.97 7.81
C HIS A 9 -47.29 -32.90 7.38
N THR A 10 -47.78 -34.08 7.04
CA THR A 10 -47.15 -35.23 6.41
C THR A 10 -46.46 -34.89 5.08
N GLY A 11 -45.41 -35.62 4.86
CA GLY A 11 -44.48 -35.60 3.78
C GLY A 11 -44.96 -35.86 2.36
N LEU A 12 -44.06 -35.58 1.44
CA LEU A 12 -43.95 -36.32 0.17
C LEU A 12 -42.49 -36.38 -0.25
N ALA A 13 -41.96 -37.57 -0.21
CA ALA A 13 -40.65 -37.89 -0.75
C ALA A 13 -40.74 -38.10 -2.26
N THR A 14 -40.13 -37.23 -3.05
CA THR A 14 -39.93 -37.47 -4.48
C THR A 14 -38.57 -38.12 -4.71
N LYS A 15 -38.62 -39.40 -5.06
CA LYS A 15 -37.50 -40.20 -5.54
C LYS A 15 -37.08 -39.72 -6.94
N ASN A 16 -35.93 -39.09 -7.07
CA ASN A 16 -35.29 -38.89 -8.36
C ASN A 16 -34.47 -40.14 -8.74
N LYS A 17 -34.96 -40.84 -9.73
CA LYS A 17 -34.27 -41.96 -10.42
C LYS A 17 -33.08 -41.39 -11.19
N ARG A 18 -31.85 -41.76 -10.79
CA ARG A 18 -30.64 -41.57 -11.59
C ARG A 18 -30.62 -42.69 -12.66
N THR A 19 -30.84 -42.37 -13.91
CA THR A 19 -30.62 -43.18 -15.07
C THR A 19 -29.10 -43.16 -15.41
N ASN A 20 -28.41 -44.26 -15.12
CA ASN A 20 -27.05 -44.54 -15.58
C ASN A 20 -27.09 -44.87 -17.07
N VAL A 21 -26.69 -43.93 -17.95
CA VAL A 21 -26.40 -44.23 -19.35
C VAL A 21 -24.91 -44.62 -19.45
N ARG A 22 -24.64 -45.94 -19.48
CA ARG A 22 -23.33 -46.49 -19.86
C ARG A 22 -23.17 -46.32 -21.38
N ARG A 23 -22.36 -45.37 -21.82
CA ARG A 23 -21.83 -45.32 -23.19
C ARG A 23 -20.72 -46.38 -23.32
N ILE A 24 -21.01 -47.39 -24.09
CA ILE A 24 -20.01 -48.38 -24.53
C ILE A 24 -19.17 -47.71 -25.61
N LEU A 25 -17.92 -47.41 -25.30
CA LEU A 25 -16.93 -47.01 -26.30
C LEU A 25 -16.44 -48.27 -27.00
N LYS A 26 -16.75 -48.40 -28.28
CA LYS A 26 -16.14 -49.42 -29.14
C LYS A 26 -14.65 -49.10 -29.30
N ILE A 27 -13.79 -50.00 -28.84
CA ILE A 27 -12.37 -49.97 -29.10
C ILE A 27 -12.18 -50.41 -30.56
N VAL A 28 -11.73 -49.49 -31.39
CA VAL A 28 -11.24 -49.76 -32.76
C VAL A 28 -9.74 -50.01 -32.61
N SER A 29 -9.29 -51.24 -32.96
CA SER A 29 -7.89 -51.61 -33.00
C SER A 29 -7.18 -50.87 -34.14
N PRO A 30 -6.01 -50.26 -33.90
CA PRO A 30 -5.20 -49.67 -34.95
C PRO A 30 -4.24 -50.72 -35.51
N SER A 31 -4.42 -51.06 -36.77
CA SER A 31 -3.38 -51.63 -37.60
C SER A 31 -2.99 -50.57 -38.62
N GLU A 32 -1.88 -49.91 -38.40
CA GLU A 32 -1.11 -49.26 -39.48
C GLU A 32 0.28 -48.88 -38.93
N ASN A 33 1.28 -49.24 -39.72
CA ASN A 33 2.70 -49.12 -39.48
C ASN A 33 3.12 -47.66 -39.25
N ILE A 34 3.53 -47.33 -38.07
CA ILE A 34 4.21 -46.06 -37.77
C ILE A 34 5.71 -46.31 -37.84
N VAL A 35 6.32 -45.75 -38.92
CA VAL A 35 7.77 -45.66 -39.07
C VAL A 35 8.26 -44.64 -38.00
N PRO A 36 9.21 -44.99 -37.11
CA PRO A 36 9.72 -44.02 -36.15
C PRO A 36 10.56 -42.94 -36.87
N ILE A 37 10.07 -41.73 -36.88
CA ILE A 37 10.87 -40.58 -37.28
C ILE A 37 11.79 -40.23 -36.13
N THR A 38 13.07 -40.58 -36.28
CA THR A 38 14.11 -40.18 -35.32
C THR A 38 14.41 -38.70 -35.55
N VAL A 39 13.80 -37.83 -34.73
CA VAL A 39 14.15 -36.40 -34.69
C VAL A 39 15.43 -36.30 -33.86
N ASN A 40 16.55 -36.06 -34.50
CA ASN A 40 17.79 -35.66 -33.84
C ASN A 40 17.62 -34.26 -33.26
N ILE A 41 17.27 -34.18 -31.97
CA ILE A 41 17.31 -32.92 -31.22
C ILE A 41 18.75 -32.76 -30.74
N PRO A 42 19.49 -31.72 -31.18
CA PRO A 42 20.79 -31.43 -30.61
C PRO A 42 20.66 -31.11 -29.12
N PRO A 43 21.62 -31.54 -28.27
CA PRO A 43 21.57 -31.27 -26.84
C PRO A 43 21.56 -29.76 -26.62
N PRO A 44 20.77 -29.25 -25.64
CA PRO A 44 20.74 -27.82 -25.32
C PRO A 44 22.13 -27.37 -24.87
N GLU A 45 22.67 -26.36 -25.54
CA GLU A 45 23.90 -25.71 -25.12
C GLU A 45 23.76 -25.18 -23.68
N PRO A 46 24.81 -25.28 -22.84
CA PRO A 46 24.73 -24.79 -21.48
C PRO A 46 24.60 -23.25 -21.52
N TYR A 47 23.47 -22.75 -21.03
CA TYR A 47 23.26 -21.33 -20.79
C TYR A 47 24.40 -20.79 -19.92
N LYS A 48 25.31 -20.04 -20.52
CA LYS A 48 26.28 -19.23 -19.80
C LYS A 48 25.53 -18.11 -19.10
N SER A 49 25.14 -18.32 -17.85
CA SER A 49 24.69 -17.31 -16.95
C SER A 49 25.87 -16.48 -16.49
N SER A 50 26.25 -15.47 -17.27
CA SER A 50 27.18 -14.45 -16.86
C SER A 50 26.58 -13.06 -17.14
N VAL A 51 25.51 -12.73 -16.40
CA VAL A 51 25.14 -11.34 -16.19
C VAL A 51 25.27 -11.10 -14.70
N THR A 52 26.46 -10.73 -14.28
CA THR A 52 26.66 -10.08 -13.00
C THR A 52 25.85 -8.78 -13.05
N PRO A 53 24.90 -8.55 -12.14
CA PRO A 53 24.19 -7.28 -12.11
C PRO A 53 25.20 -6.23 -11.67
N GLN A 54 25.67 -5.43 -12.61
CA GLN A 54 26.37 -4.20 -12.27
C GLN A 54 25.38 -3.32 -11.50
N PRO A 55 25.81 -2.67 -10.41
CA PRO A 55 24.97 -1.71 -9.73
C PRO A 55 24.77 -0.52 -10.67
N VAL A 56 23.62 -0.50 -11.32
CA VAL A 56 23.14 0.68 -12.04
C VAL A 56 23.04 1.78 -10.99
N LYS A 57 23.98 2.72 -11.03
CA LYS A 57 23.86 4.01 -10.36
C LYS A 57 22.76 4.78 -11.10
N GLU A 58 21.51 4.42 -10.84
CA GLU A 58 20.40 5.29 -11.19
C GLU A 58 20.65 6.63 -10.48
N LYS A 59 20.91 7.65 -11.28
CA LYS A 59 20.78 9.04 -10.86
C LYS A 59 19.34 9.16 -10.32
N ARG A 60 19.22 9.15 -8.99
CA ARG A 60 17.97 9.44 -8.32
C ARG A 60 17.60 10.87 -8.73
N GLU A 61 16.67 10.99 -9.65
CA GLU A 61 15.80 12.15 -9.71
C GLU A 61 15.02 12.10 -8.40
N THR A 62 15.58 12.72 -7.37
CA THR A 62 14.90 12.93 -6.10
C THR A 62 13.62 13.65 -6.47
N THR A 63 12.52 12.96 -6.28
CA THR A 63 11.20 13.54 -6.44
C THR A 63 11.19 14.81 -5.60
N ASP A 64 11.15 15.92 -6.29
CA ASP A 64 11.26 17.29 -5.76
C ASP A 64 10.17 17.65 -4.70
N TYR A 65 9.37 16.68 -4.29
CA TYR A 65 8.20 16.82 -3.43
C TYR A 65 8.42 16.43 -1.97
N CYS A 66 9.48 15.72 -1.64
CA CYS A 66 9.68 15.17 -0.30
C CYS A 66 10.91 15.78 0.36
N ASP A 67 10.73 16.38 1.55
CA ASP A 67 11.84 16.83 2.39
C ASP A 67 12.56 15.59 2.96
N PRO A 68 13.87 15.40 2.70
CA PRO A 68 14.62 14.25 3.18
C PRO A 68 14.65 14.13 4.70
N THR A 69 14.36 15.20 5.44
CA THR A 69 14.32 15.17 6.91
C THR A 69 13.05 14.51 7.46
N LEU A 70 11.95 14.55 6.70
CA LEU A 70 10.66 14.00 7.12
C LEU A 70 10.41 12.60 6.58
N PHE A 71 11.13 12.18 5.54
CA PHE A 71 10.89 10.93 4.84
C PHE A 71 12.08 9.96 4.96
N SER A 72 11.78 8.71 5.23
CA SER A 72 12.73 7.60 5.22
C SER A 72 12.42 6.63 4.08
N GLN A 73 13.46 6.15 3.39
CA GLN A 73 13.30 5.13 2.35
C GLN A 73 13.07 3.77 3.00
N LYS A 74 11.95 3.13 2.68
CA LYS A 74 11.64 1.78 3.16
C LYS A 74 11.30 0.84 2.02
N LYS A 75 11.60 -0.43 2.24
CA LYS A 75 11.20 -1.54 1.38
C LYS A 75 9.93 -2.15 1.94
N ILE A 76 8.89 -2.29 1.13
CA ILE A 76 7.63 -2.91 1.52
C ILE A 76 7.21 -3.96 0.50
N ILE A 77 6.46 -4.95 0.96
CA ILE A 77 5.90 -6.02 0.13
C ILE A 77 4.38 -5.93 0.21
N ARG A 78 3.73 -5.95 -0.95
CA ARG A 78 2.27 -5.94 -1.06
C ARG A 78 1.80 -6.86 -2.16
N SER A 79 0.68 -7.52 -1.91
CA SER A 79 -0.04 -8.26 -2.96
C SER A 79 -1.03 -7.32 -3.64
N ILE A 80 -1.05 -7.34 -4.95
CA ILE A 80 -1.98 -6.56 -5.77
C ILE A 80 -2.71 -7.44 -6.76
N THR A 81 -3.99 -7.15 -6.97
CA THR A 81 -4.83 -7.84 -7.96
C THR A 81 -5.04 -6.92 -9.15
N VAL A 82 -4.57 -7.34 -10.31
CA VAL A 82 -4.66 -6.57 -11.57
C VAL A 82 -5.55 -7.33 -12.55
N PRO A 83 -6.55 -6.67 -13.19
CA PRO A 83 -7.36 -7.30 -14.23
C PRO A 83 -6.50 -7.75 -15.42
N PHE A 84 -6.75 -8.95 -15.94
CA PHE A 84 -5.96 -9.53 -17.02
C PHE A 84 -5.88 -8.65 -18.27
N HIS A 85 -6.95 -7.94 -18.62
CA HIS A 85 -6.99 -7.06 -19.79
C HIS A 85 -5.98 -5.89 -19.72
N LYS A 86 -5.60 -5.43 -18.51
CA LYS A 86 -4.57 -4.40 -18.33
C LYS A 86 -3.18 -4.95 -18.60
N ILE A 87 -2.94 -6.21 -18.25
CA ILE A 87 -1.65 -6.89 -18.43
C ILE A 87 -1.47 -7.28 -19.89
N ALA A 88 -2.51 -7.84 -20.53
CA ALA A 88 -2.47 -8.32 -21.90
C ALA A 88 -2.17 -7.22 -22.94
N ARG A 89 -2.44 -5.95 -22.60
CA ARG A 89 -2.19 -4.79 -23.46
C ARG A 89 -0.83 -4.13 -23.21
N SER A 90 -0.13 -4.52 -22.16
CA SER A 90 1.14 -3.89 -21.78
C SER A 90 2.32 -4.78 -22.16
N THR A 91 3.36 -4.16 -22.69
CA THR A 91 4.66 -4.81 -22.93
C THR A 91 5.53 -4.87 -21.68
N ASN A 92 5.24 -4.02 -20.67
CA ASN A 92 6.02 -3.93 -19.44
C ASN A 92 5.11 -4.07 -18.21
N ILE A 93 5.14 -5.23 -17.58
CA ILE A 93 4.36 -5.54 -16.38
C ILE A 93 4.75 -4.63 -15.21
N ALA A 94 6.04 -4.31 -15.06
CA ALA A 94 6.51 -3.48 -13.95
C ALA A 94 5.91 -2.07 -13.98
N GLU A 95 5.70 -1.48 -15.17
CA GLU A 95 5.04 -0.19 -15.30
C GLU A 95 3.56 -0.24 -14.92
N VAL A 96 2.85 -1.29 -15.33
CA VAL A 96 1.46 -1.50 -14.92
C VAL A 96 1.37 -1.62 -13.41
N LEU A 97 2.22 -2.44 -12.80
CA LEU A 97 2.26 -2.62 -11.35
C LEU A 97 2.61 -1.33 -10.62
N LYS A 98 3.58 -0.55 -11.13
CA LYS A 98 3.94 0.75 -10.58
C LYS A 98 2.73 1.70 -10.60
N PHE A 99 2.05 1.81 -11.73
CA PHE A 99 0.87 2.67 -11.86
C PHE A 99 -0.25 2.27 -10.90
N GLU A 100 -0.61 0.99 -10.85
CA GLU A 100 -1.68 0.50 -9.96
C GLU A 100 -1.32 0.70 -8.48
N MET A 101 -0.05 0.45 -8.10
CA MET A 101 0.43 0.67 -6.74
C MET A 101 0.45 2.16 -6.37
N SER A 102 0.86 3.04 -7.29
CA SER A 102 0.84 4.49 -7.08
C SER A 102 -0.57 5.00 -6.80
N VAL A 103 -1.55 4.61 -7.60
CA VAL A 103 -2.96 4.99 -7.39
C VAL A 103 -3.50 4.49 -6.04
N MET A 104 -3.06 3.32 -5.61
CA MET A 104 -3.57 2.70 -4.38
C MET A 104 -2.93 3.26 -3.11
N LEU A 105 -1.63 3.55 -3.13
CA LEU A 105 -0.83 3.80 -1.94
C LEU A 105 -0.27 5.23 -1.81
N GLU A 106 0.06 5.90 -2.92
CA GLU A 106 0.68 7.21 -2.86
C GLU A 106 -0.27 8.29 -2.35
N GLY A 107 0.26 9.22 -1.55
CA GLY A 107 -0.51 10.29 -0.94
C GLY A 107 -1.43 9.83 0.20
N LYS A 108 -1.24 8.61 0.72
CA LYS A 108 -2.07 8.03 1.77
C LYS A 108 -1.23 7.34 2.83
N CYS A 109 -1.83 7.19 4.00
CA CYS A 109 -1.25 6.41 5.08
C CYS A 109 -1.45 4.91 4.87
N SER A 110 -0.37 4.15 4.91
CA SER A 110 -0.33 2.69 4.99
C SER A 110 -0.01 2.26 6.43
N ILE A 111 0.11 0.97 6.68
CA ILE A 111 0.54 0.44 7.98
C ILE A 111 1.92 1.00 8.38
N GLU A 112 2.79 1.25 7.41
CA GLU A 112 4.15 1.76 7.63
C GLU A 112 4.23 3.28 7.80
N GLY A 113 3.15 4.02 7.54
CA GLY A 113 3.07 5.47 7.57
C GLY A 113 2.58 6.07 6.24
N TYR A 114 2.71 7.38 6.11
CA TYR A 114 2.32 8.11 4.89
C TYR A 114 3.34 7.89 3.78
N ILE A 115 2.86 7.49 2.59
CA ILE A 115 3.69 7.23 1.41
C ILE A 115 3.75 8.48 0.53
N CYS A 116 4.98 8.97 0.27
CA CYS A 116 5.20 10.14 -0.58
C CYS A 116 4.75 9.89 -2.03
N PRO A 117 3.96 10.80 -2.62
CA PRO A 117 3.59 10.71 -4.04
C PRO A 117 4.80 10.68 -4.96
N GLY A 118 4.76 9.84 -5.99
CA GLY A 118 5.83 9.70 -6.99
C GLY A 118 7.08 8.96 -6.48
N SER A 119 7.05 8.40 -5.26
CA SER A 119 8.23 7.76 -4.66
C SER A 119 8.31 6.25 -4.87
N ILE A 120 7.27 5.62 -5.39
CA ILE A 120 7.22 4.16 -5.55
C ILE A 120 8.13 3.71 -6.69
N ILE A 121 9.05 2.82 -6.36
CA ILE A 121 9.95 2.14 -7.31
C ILE A 121 9.75 0.63 -7.13
N ILE A 122 9.35 -0.07 -8.17
CA ILE A 122 9.23 -1.52 -8.15
C ILE A 122 10.65 -2.12 -8.21
N ILE A 123 10.99 -2.93 -7.21
CA ILE A 123 12.27 -3.65 -7.15
C ILE A 123 12.12 -5.03 -7.80
N GLN A 124 11.06 -5.74 -7.44
CA GLN A 124 10.80 -7.10 -7.88
C GLN A 124 9.31 -7.41 -7.80
N HIS A 125 8.84 -8.30 -8.65
CA HIS A 125 7.49 -8.85 -8.57
C HIS A 125 7.49 -10.36 -8.86
N SER A 126 6.46 -11.07 -8.38
CA SER A 126 6.24 -12.48 -8.68
C SER A 126 5.81 -12.69 -10.15
N CYS A 127 5.81 -13.94 -10.60
CA CYS A 127 5.33 -14.30 -11.95
C CYS A 127 3.83 -14.03 -12.17
N GLY A 128 3.08 -13.74 -11.12
CA GLY A 128 1.64 -13.58 -11.15
C GLY A 128 0.89 -14.92 -11.05
N ARG A 129 -0.20 -14.91 -10.30
CA ARG A 129 -1.11 -16.05 -10.12
C ARG A 129 -2.48 -15.70 -10.68
N LEU A 130 -3.00 -16.52 -11.58
CA LEU A 130 -4.35 -16.34 -12.14
C LEU A 130 -5.40 -16.60 -11.04
N ASN A 131 -6.35 -15.69 -10.95
CA ASN A 131 -7.52 -15.80 -10.09
C ASN A 131 -8.76 -15.28 -10.83
N GLY A 132 -9.48 -16.19 -11.49
CA GLY A 132 -10.57 -15.82 -12.38
C GLY A 132 -10.10 -14.95 -13.55
N GLY A 133 -10.71 -13.78 -13.73
CA GLY A 133 -10.32 -12.78 -14.75
C GLY A 133 -9.19 -11.83 -14.32
N ASN A 134 -8.58 -12.06 -13.16
CA ASN A 134 -7.53 -11.23 -12.60
C ASN A 134 -6.23 -12.00 -12.41
N VAL A 135 -5.13 -11.27 -12.23
CA VAL A 135 -3.82 -11.81 -11.87
C VAL A 135 -3.36 -11.16 -10.58
N ILE A 136 -2.92 -11.98 -9.63
CA ILE A 136 -2.40 -11.54 -8.34
C ILE A 136 -0.87 -11.54 -8.42
N PHE A 137 -0.25 -10.41 -8.09
CA PHE A 137 1.20 -10.26 -7.98
C PHE A 137 1.60 -9.93 -6.56
N ASP A 138 2.67 -10.54 -6.07
CA ASP A 138 3.37 -10.11 -4.88
C ASP A 138 4.50 -9.19 -5.32
N VAL A 139 4.42 -7.91 -4.93
CA VAL A 139 5.31 -6.86 -5.40
C VAL A 139 6.16 -6.36 -4.26
N THR A 140 7.48 -6.36 -4.46
CA THR A 140 8.45 -5.73 -3.58
C THR A 140 8.79 -4.36 -4.15
N MET A 141 8.55 -3.30 -3.39
CA MET A 141 8.79 -1.94 -3.80
C MET A 141 9.60 -1.16 -2.78
N SER A 142 10.29 -0.13 -3.23
CA SER A 142 10.91 0.91 -2.40
C SER A 142 10.10 2.17 -2.50
N CYS A 143 9.84 2.83 -1.38
CA CYS A 143 9.13 4.10 -1.32
C CYS A 143 9.64 4.98 -0.18
N LEU A 144 9.34 6.28 -0.25
CA LEU A 144 9.61 7.24 0.80
C LEU A 144 8.40 7.30 1.74
N ILE A 145 8.65 7.02 3.02
CA ILE A 145 7.61 6.96 4.05
C ILE A 145 7.86 8.03 5.09
N CYS A 146 6.83 8.77 5.43
CA CYS A 146 6.80 9.71 6.53
C CYS A 146 6.10 9.06 7.72
N LEU A 147 6.85 8.81 8.78
CA LEU A 147 6.34 8.35 10.06
C LEU A 147 7.28 8.85 11.17
N PRO A 148 7.09 10.09 11.65
CA PRO A 148 7.92 10.66 12.69
C PRO A 148 7.86 9.85 13.99
N ASN A 149 8.97 9.82 14.72
CA ASN A 149 9.05 9.13 16.00
C ASN A 149 8.62 10.03 17.15
N GLU A 150 8.20 9.41 18.26
CA GLU A 150 7.97 10.11 19.52
C GLU A 150 9.28 10.70 20.04
N GLN A 151 9.20 11.83 20.76
CA GLN A 151 10.31 12.63 21.26
C GLN A 151 11.18 13.32 20.18
N GLU A 152 10.84 13.15 18.91
CA GLU A 152 11.49 13.87 17.82
C GLU A 152 10.98 15.32 17.74
N LYS A 153 11.87 16.25 17.37
CA LYS A 153 11.52 17.66 17.20
C LYS A 153 11.33 17.99 15.73
N ILE A 154 10.18 18.55 15.41
CA ILE A 154 9.85 18.98 14.04
C ILE A 154 9.53 20.47 13.97
N SER A 155 9.94 21.11 12.87
CA SER A 155 9.57 22.48 12.58
C SER A 155 8.22 22.52 11.87
N CYS A 156 7.29 23.32 12.40
CA CYS A 156 5.94 23.42 11.89
C CYS A 156 5.54 24.87 11.63
N VAL A 157 4.61 25.07 10.71
CA VAL A 157 3.98 26.36 10.42
C VAL A 157 2.56 26.34 10.96
N VAL A 158 2.23 27.33 11.80
CA VAL A 158 0.90 27.47 12.40
C VAL A 158 -0.12 27.79 11.32
N LYS A 159 -1.22 27.05 11.29
CA LYS A 159 -2.32 27.27 10.36
C LYS A 159 -3.51 27.95 11.02
N THR A 160 -3.90 27.47 12.20
CA THR A 160 -5.11 27.97 12.88
C THR A 160 -4.93 27.89 14.39
N ILE A 161 -5.39 28.91 15.08
CA ILE A 161 -5.39 28.97 16.54
C ILE A 161 -6.84 28.95 17.02
N THR A 162 -7.15 28.02 17.91
CA THR A 162 -8.48 27.82 18.51
C THR A 162 -8.43 27.88 20.01
N GLN A 163 -9.59 27.87 20.68
CA GLN A 163 -9.64 27.77 22.14
C GLN A 163 -9.07 26.43 22.65
N ALA A 164 -9.25 25.33 21.89
CA ALA A 164 -8.74 24.00 22.24
C ALA A 164 -7.22 23.88 22.06
N GLY A 165 -6.63 24.66 21.15
CA GLY A 165 -5.20 24.56 20.85
C GLY A 165 -4.82 25.14 19.50
N ILE A 166 -3.59 24.83 19.10
CA ILE A 166 -2.98 25.29 17.83
C ILE A 166 -2.91 24.11 16.86
N ARG A 167 -3.34 24.33 15.62
CA ARG A 167 -3.12 23.42 14.51
C ARG A 167 -1.98 23.96 13.65
N ALA A 168 -1.01 23.09 13.35
CA ALA A 168 0.15 23.43 12.55
C ALA A 168 0.42 22.29 11.53
N VAL A 169 1.22 22.57 10.53
CA VAL A 169 1.66 21.59 9.52
C VAL A 169 3.17 21.59 9.45
N ALA A 170 3.77 20.44 9.13
CA ALA A 170 5.22 20.35 9.01
C ALA A 170 5.75 21.34 7.97
N LYS A 171 6.88 21.98 8.31
CA LYS A 171 7.62 22.88 7.40
C LYS A 171 8.51 22.02 6.47
N GLY A 172 8.84 22.55 5.31
CA GLY A 172 9.80 21.93 4.37
C GLY A 172 9.15 21.35 3.12
N LEU A 173 7.85 21.52 2.98
CA LEU A 173 7.12 21.11 1.77
C LEU A 173 7.04 22.24 0.76
N LYS A 174 7.02 21.92 -0.53
CA LYS A 174 6.81 22.91 -1.58
C LYS A 174 5.47 23.65 -1.39
N PRO A 175 5.40 24.92 -1.72
CA PRO A 175 4.14 25.67 -1.70
C PRO A 175 3.09 24.96 -2.55
N GLY A 176 1.90 24.71 -1.94
CA GLY A 176 0.80 24.03 -2.62
C GLY A 176 0.79 22.49 -2.49
N SER A 177 1.80 21.85 -1.92
CA SER A 177 1.76 20.43 -1.59
C SER A 177 0.95 20.17 -0.31
N ILE A 178 0.28 19.02 -0.26
CA ILE A 178 -0.41 18.54 0.95
C ILE A 178 0.66 18.10 1.95
N SER A 179 0.59 18.64 3.18
CA SER A 179 1.51 18.22 4.23
C SER A 179 1.21 16.79 4.67
N PRO A 180 2.21 15.90 4.74
CA PRO A 180 2.02 14.54 5.26
C PRO A 180 1.80 14.52 6.77
N ILE A 181 2.04 15.64 7.46
CA ILE A 181 1.97 15.77 8.92
C ILE A 181 1.09 16.96 9.28
N GLU A 182 0.06 16.68 10.06
CA GLU A 182 -0.74 17.68 10.77
C GLU A 182 -0.46 17.58 12.27
N VAL A 183 -0.13 18.70 12.89
CA VAL A 183 0.24 18.76 14.32
C VAL A 183 -0.87 19.48 15.09
N PHE A 184 -1.29 18.88 16.18
CA PHE A 184 -2.19 19.48 17.15
C PHE A 184 -1.46 19.70 18.49
N LEU A 185 -1.43 20.94 18.94
CA LEU A 185 -0.88 21.38 20.22
C LEU A 185 -2.05 21.71 21.15
N SER A 186 -2.39 20.77 22.04
CA SER A 186 -3.45 21.00 23.02
C SER A 186 -3.06 22.14 23.96
N ARG A 187 -3.99 23.04 24.25
CA ARG A 187 -3.79 24.13 25.21
C ARG A 187 -3.50 23.58 26.61
N ASP A 188 -4.26 22.60 27.06
CA ASP A 188 -4.13 22.05 28.40
C ASP A 188 -2.75 21.42 28.65
N MET A 189 -2.21 20.72 27.65
CA MET A 189 -0.87 20.11 27.74
C MET A 189 0.25 21.15 27.74
N ASN A 190 0.10 22.23 26.99
CA ASN A 190 1.13 23.26 26.83
C ASN A 190 1.09 24.34 27.92
N MET A 191 0.00 24.44 28.69
CA MET A 191 -0.14 25.41 29.78
C MET A 191 0.41 24.94 31.13
N ASN A 192 0.80 23.69 31.27
CA ASN A 192 1.31 23.15 32.52
C ASN A 192 2.75 23.61 32.88
N VAL A 193 3.47 24.19 31.90
CA VAL A 193 4.87 24.64 32.07
C VAL A 193 4.96 26.15 31.80
N LYS A 194 5.29 26.95 32.81
CA LYS A 194 5.23 28.42 32.76
C LYS A 194 5.90 29.05 31.53
N HIS A 195 7.13 28.65 31.20
CA HIS A 195 7.84 29.22 30.04
C HIS A 195 7.24 28.85 28.68
N ILE A 196 6.62 27.67 28.60
CA ILE A 196 5.89 27.22 27.42
C ILE A 196 4.60 28.00 27.28
N THR A 197 3.90 28.25 28.40
CA THR A 197 2.65 29.00 28.42
C THR A 197 2.83 30.40 27.83
N GLU A 198 3.86 31.15 28.27
CA GLU A 198 4.13 32.48 27.72
C GLU A 198 4.40 32.46 26.22
N TYR A 199 5.16 31.47 25.73
CA TYR A 199 5.45 31.33 24.33
C TYR A 199 4.19 30.92 23.56
N PHE A 200 3.41 29.96 24.05
CA PHE A 200 2.15 29.51 23.47
C PHE A 200 1.15 30.66 23.26
N MET A 201 1.04 31.60 24.22
CA MET A 201 0.15 32.75 24.14
C MET A 201 0.60 33.82 23.15
N ARG A 202 1.89 33.82 22.77
CA ARG A 202 2.46 34.79 21.81
C ARG A 202 2.43 34.29 20.36
N VAL A 203 2.21 33.00 20.14
CA VAL A 203 2.18 32.40 18.81
C VAL A 203 1.04 33.00 17.98
N LYS A 204 1.35 33.32 16.73
CA LYS A 204 0.40 33.81 15.73
C LYS A 204 0.27 32.83 14.56
N GLU A 205 -0.79 33.02 13.77
CA GLU A 205 -0.93 32.27 12.51
C GLU A 205 0.22 32.60 11.58
N SER A 206 0.67 31.58 10.83
CA SER A 206 1.83 31.61 9.95
C SER A 206 3.20 31.64 10.65
N ASP A 207 3.28 31.66 11.97
CA ASP A 207 4.54 31.55 12.69
C ASP A 207 5.17 30.17 12.48
N THR A 208 6.52 30.14 12.49
CA THR A 208 7.27 28.89 12.53
C THR A 208 7.60 28.52 13.96
N ILE A 209 7.12 27.35 14.38
CA ILE A 209 7.30 26.83 15.74
C ILE A 209 8.05 25.48 15.69
N VAL A 210 8.74 25.12 16.76
CA VAL A 210 9.34 23.82 16.96
C VAL A 210 8.46 23.03 17.93
N VAL A 211 8.10 21.81 17.53
CA VAL A 211 7.21 20.95 18.29
C VAL A 211 7.94 19.65 18.61
N GLU A 212 7.88 19.22 19.86
CA GLU A 212 8.29 17.91 20.30
C GLU A 212 7.10 16.96 20.25
N ILE A 213 7.27 15.81 19.60
CA ILE A 213 6.22 14.82 19.35
C ILE A 213 6.00 13.99 20.62
N ILE A 214 4.77 13.99 21.13
CA ILE A 214 4.37 13.13 22.26
C ILE A 214 3.73 11.86 21.76
N GLY A 215 2.91 11.96 20.70
CA GLY A 215 2.21 10.83 20.15
C GLY A 215 1.78 11.08 18.72
N ARG A 216 1.52 10.00 18.02
CA ARG A 216 1.09 10.00 16.61
C ARG A 216 -0.13 9.14 16.42
N ARG A 217 -0.98 9.53 15.50
CA ARG A 217 -2.17 8.78 15.10
C ARG A 217 -2.40 8.92 13.60
N PHE A 218 -2.74 7.83 12.95
CA PHE A 218 -3.25 7.80 11.58
C PHE A 218 -4.14 6.57 11.39
N VAL A 219 -5.00 6.64 10.39
CA VAL A 219 -5.83 5.51 9.95
C VAL A 219 -5.41 5.14 8.53
N LEU A 220 -5.65 3.91 8.12
CA LEU A 220 -5.39 3.48 6.74
C LEU A 220 -6.13 4.38 5.75
N ASN A 221 -5.45 4.80 4.71
CA ASN A 221 -5.92 5.71 3.66
C ASN A 221 -6.10 7.17 4.09
N ASP A 222 -5.73 7.58 5.30
CA ASP A 222 -5.66 9.00 5.66
C ASP A 222 -4.66 9.74 4.77
N THR A 223 -4.93 11.02 4.52
CA THR A 223 -4.07 11.89 3.71
C THR A 223 -2.91 12.52 4.49
N HIS A 224 -2.85 12.30 5.80
CA HIS A 224 -1.81 12.83 6.68
C HIS A 224 -1.70 12.01 7.97
N VAL A 225 -0.57 12.11 8.63
CA VAL A 225 -0.33 11.59 9.98
C VAL A 225 -0.64 12.72 10.96
N THR A 226 -1.57 12.51 11.90
CA THR A 226 -1.85 13.46 12.98
C THR A 226 -0.87 13.26 14.12
N ILE A 227 -0.25 14.34 14.56
CA ILE A 227 0.70 14.38 15.67
C ILE A 227 0.12 15.21 16.81
N ILE A 228 0.28 14.70 18.04
CA ILE A 228 0.06 15.46 19.26
C ILE A 228 1.44 15.84 19.81
N GLY A 229 1.65 17.11 20.08
CA GLY A 229 2.95 17.60 20.53
C GLY A 229 2.88 18.70 21.59
N ILE A 230 4.05 19.02 22.11
CA ILE A 230 4.29 20.15 23.00
C ILE A 230 5.24 21.12 22.30
N LEU A 231 5.05 22.43 22.53
CA LEU A 231 6.00 23.46 22.10
C LEU A 231 7.37 23.19 22.74
N SER A 232 8.38 23.10 21.90
CA SER A 232 9.76 23.01 22.35
C SER A 232 10.41 24.39 22.25
N ASN A 233 11.12 24.81 23.31
CA ASN A 233 12.01 25.96 23.19
C ASN A 233 13.13 25.66 22.20
N LYS A 234 13.47 26.67 21.40
CA LYS A 234 14.62 26.63 20.51
C LYS A 234 15.89 26.26 21.26
#